data_3de0cba0d18f4b17320fc3822f50a0e0
#
_entry.id   3de0cba0d18f4b17320fc3822f50a0e0
#
_cell.length_a   1.000
_cell.length_b   1.000
_cell.length_c   1.000
_cell.angle_alpha   90.00
_cell.angle_beta   90.00
_cell.angle_gamma   90.00
#
_symmetry.space_group_name_H-M   'P 1'
#
loop_
_entity.id
_entity.type
_entity.pdbx_description
1 polymer ?
#
loop_
_entity_poly.entity_id
_entity_poly.type
_entity_poly.pdbx_seq_one_letter_code
_entity_poly.pdbx_strand_id
1 'polypeptide(L)'
;MSKTPVKQKNETAKDVILAIFCVALMFALFAIIMVLAGSRTVGKITYEGEVRQGKTQVFSYRTDKVKMGETVTWYVDNVKKDSYNYDGQNADFACTFDKTGNSTVRVVAGRFNQSVTVEVLRPLLTVRAKDVTVTYGETTAPVLTFETSGLLPGDTLQKLGCKIQLVAENDGTQCGEWKISVLPFQCEGYDVQTADATLTVLPKQLKITETVQKVYDGTTNLDNTQLKIEGVVFGDDVQVLLKNTQLPCKNAGKYILDGNSICIEGTNCKNYTVEGEVCVEVLPKGLTLQGLTVQNKTYDGTTKADIAKLGKLQGVVEGDSVAIGNLEVKFDAADVGTHAVKVKNIVLVGMDKHNYFVQNVVVNNGEILRQK
;
A
#
# COMPACT_ATOMS: atom_id res chain seq x y z
N MET A 1 -6.90 8.75 43.92
CA MET A 1 -5.91 9.45 43.07
C MET A 1 -6.02 8.93 41.65
N SER A 2 -6.79 9.65 40.82
CA SER A 2 -7.09 9.31 39.42
C SER A 2 -5.98 9.87 38.52
N LYS A 3 -5.26 9.01 37.81
CA LYS A 3 -4.32 9.40 36.79
C LYS A 3 -5.06 9.56 35.44
N THR A 4 -5.24 10.78 35.01
CA THR A 4 -5.71 11.13 33.66
C THR A 4 -4.71 10.66 32.60
N PRO A 5 -5.11 10.03 31.50
CA PRO A 5 -4.20 9.68 30.41
C PRO A 5 -3.86 10.93 29.59
N VAL A 6 -2.56 11.13 29.38
CA VAL A 6 -2.02 12.15 28.47
C VAL A 6 -2.39 11.75 27.03
N LYS A 7 -3.23 12.55 26.39
CA LYS A 7 -3.54 12.44 24.96
C LYS A 7 -2.28 12.78 24.15
N GLN A 8 -1.67 11.80 23.55
CA GLN A 8 -0.64 11.97 22.53
C GLN A 8 -1.31 12.56 21.28
N LYS A 9 -0.93 13.80 20.94
CA LYS A 9 -1.42 14.51 19.75
C LYS A 9 -0.71 13.92 18.54
N ASN A 10 -1.44 13.16 17.73
CA ASN A 10 -0.94 12.71 16.42
C ASN A 10 -0.79 13.95 15.54
N GLU A 11 0.45 14.36 15.28
CA GLU A 11 0.74 15.37 14.25
C GLU A 11 0.37 14.75 12.88
N THR A 12 -0.51 15.43 12.16
CA THR A 12 -0.91 14.98 10.84
C THR A 12 0.20 15.29 9.83
N ALA A 13 0.28 14.53 8.74
CA ALA A 13 1.25 14.77 7.65
C ALA A 13 1.22 16.22 7.14
N LYS A 14 0.08 16.91 7.27
CA LYS A 14 -0.09 18.34 6.95
C LYS A 14 0.70 19.25 7.91
N ASP A 15 0.77 18.92 9.20
CA ASP A 15 1.48 19.73 10.19
C ASP A 15 3.00 19.59 9.98
N VAL A 16 3.48 18.41 9.59
CA VAL A 16 4.88 18.18 9.24
C VAL A 16 5.27 18.91 7.95
N ILE A 17 4.43 18.87 6.92
CA ILE A 17 4.66 19.60 5.66
C ILE A 17 4.66 21.12 5.91
N LEU A 18 3.75 21.62 6.74
CA LEU A 18 3.67 23.02 7.12
C LEU A 18 4.92 23.46 7.91
N ALA A 19 5.41 22.60 8.81
CA ALA A 19 6.65 22.87 9.57
C ALA A 19 7.86 22.94 8.65
N ILE A 20 8.01 22.03 7.69
CA ILE A 20 9.09 22.03 6.69
C ILE A 20 9.00 23.28 5.81
N PHE A 21 7.79 23.68 5.39
CA PHE A 21 7.58 24.89 4.60
C PHE A 21 7.92 26.16 5.38
N CYS A 22 7.56 26.23 6.67
CA CYS A 22 7.92 27.34 7.55
C CYS A 22 9.43 27.43 7.79
N VAL A 23 10.13 26.30 7.96
CA VAL A 23 11.59 26.26 8.10
C VAL A 23 12.27 26.70 6.82
N ALA A 24 11.82 26.23 5.65
CA ALA A 24 12.34 26.66 4.35
C ALA A 24 12.09 28.14 4.09
N LEU A 25 10.91 28.66 4.48
CA LEU A 25 10.59 30.09 4.38
C LEU A 25 11.45 30.94 5.34
N MET A 26 11.72 30.46 6.55
CA MET A 26 12.62 31.13 7.50
C MET A 26 14.06 31.17 6.99
N PHE A 27 14.58 30.08 6.39
CA PHE A 27 15.89 30.08 5.76
C PHE A 27 15.94 31.00 4.55
N ALA A 28 14.90 31.06 3.73
CA ALA A 28 14.80 32.00 2.62
C ALA A 28 14.71 33.46 3.10
N LEU A 29 13.92 33.72 4.16
CA LEU A 29 13.84 35.05 4.78
C LEU A 29 15.15 35.46 5.46
N PHE A 30 15.85 34.51 6.11
CA PHE A 30 17.17 34.76 6.73
C PHE A 30 18.22 35.02 5.65
N ALA A 31 18.21 34.33 4.52
CA ALA A 31 19.04 34.60 3.38
C ALA A 31 18.75 35.99 2.77
N ILE A 32 17.48 36.39 2.66
CA ILE A 32 17.07 37.72 2.18
C ILE A 32 17.42 38.79 3.18
N ILE A 33 17.30 38.58 4.50
CA ILE A 33 17.69 39.51 5.54
C ILE A 33 19.22 39.65 5.59
N MET A 34 19.97 38.57 5.38
CA MET A 34 21.44 38.64 5.27
C MET A 34 21.89 39.39 4.00
N VAL A 35 21.15 39.27 2.89
CA VAL A 35 21.35 40.05 1.67
C VAL A 35 21.00 41.56 1.88
N LEU A 36 19.94 41.84 2.67
CA LEU A 36 19.54 43.22 2.99
C LEU A 36 20.30 43.85 4.14
N ALA A 37 20.81 43.03 5.08
CA ALA A 37 21.70 43.47 6.19
C ALA A 37 23.17 43.45 5.82
N GLY A 38 23.47 43.15 4.54
CA GLY A 38 24.83 43.24 4.02
C GLY A 38 25.44 44.61 4.38
N SER A 39 26.13 44.67 5.53
CA SER A 39 26.93 45.77 5.95
C SER A 39 27.74 46.19 4.72
N ARG A 40 27.61 47.44 4.30
CA ARG A 40 28.39 48.10 3.25
C ARG A 40 29.89 47.99 3.59
N THR A 41 30.50 46.84 3.37
CA THR A 41 31.96 46.68 3.42
C THR A 41 32.52 47.23 2.12
N VAL A 42 32.53 48.56 2.07
CA VAL A 42 33.12 49.29 0.94
C VAL A 42 34.60 48.94 0.87
N GLY A 43 35.01 48.36 -0.27
CA GLY A 43 36.40 48.08 -0.56
C GLY A 43 36.95 46.72 -0.14
N LYS A 44 36.10 45.72 0.08
CA LYS A 44 36.52 44.33 0.31
C LYS A 44 35.94 43.40 -0.77
N ILE A 45 36.69 42.37 -1.13
CA ILE A 45 36.21 41.26 -1.93
C ILE A 45 35.38 40.37 -1.00
N THR A 46 34.17 40.01 -1.46
CA THR A 46 33.25 39.10 -0.76
C THR A 46 32.93 37.91 -1.65
N TYR A 47 32.65 36.77 -1.05
CA TYR A 47 32.19 35.56 -1.72
C TYR A 47 31.36 34.74 -0.73
N GLU A 48 30.54 33.83 -1.24
CA GLU A 48 29.64 32.99 -0.41
C GLU A 48 30.02 31.51 -0.49
N GLY A 49 29.95 30.83 0.65
CA GLY A 49 30.15 29.38 0.77
C GLY A 49 31.63 28.95 0.65
N GLU A 50 31.81 27.66 0.47
CA GLU A 50 33.12 27.04 0.32
C GLU A 50 33.61 27.12 -1.12
N VAL A 51 34.90 27.47 -1.26
CA VAL A 51 35.57 27.46 -2.56
C VAL A 51 36.11 26.06 -2.80
N ARG A 52 35.66 25.41 -3.87
CA ARG A 52 36.04 24.05 -4.18
C ARG A 52 36.60 23.93 -5.59
N GLN A 53 37.56 23.03 -5.77
CA GLN A 53 38.14 22.70 -7.08
C GLN A 53 37.04 22.26 -8.05
N GLY A 54 37.09 22.76 -9.29
CA GLY A 54 36.15 22.42 -10.36
C GLY A 54 34.78 23.10 -10.25
N LYS A 55 34.48 23.80 -9.15
CA LYS A 55 33.25 24.55 -8.95
C LYS A 55 33.45 26.03 -9.24
N THR A 56 32.53 26.61 -10.01
CA THR A 56 32.56 28.06 -10.24
C THR A 56 32.19 28.82 -8.97
N GLN A 57 33.03 29.76 -8.58
CA GLN A 57 32.83 30.66 -7.47
C GLN A 57 32.71 32.09 -7.98
N VAL A 58 31.75 32.86 -7.42
CA VAL A 58 31.57 34.26 -7.71
C VAL A 58 32.19 35.09 -6.61
N PHE A 59 33.05 36.02 -6.98
CA PHE A 59 33.64 37.02 -6.11
C PHE A 59 33.06 38.37 -6.47
N SER A 60 32.64 39.15 -5.49
CA SER A 60 32.05 40.47 -5.67
C SER A 60 32.93 41.54 -4.99
N TYR A 61 33.21 42.58 -5.69
CA TYR A 61 33.87 43.78 -5.13
C TYR A 61 32.92 44.96 -5.20
N ARG A 62 32.55 45.50 -4.05
CA ARG A 62 31.66 46.66 -3.94
C ARG A 62 32.43 47.87 -3.47
N THR A 63 32.30 48.97 -4.22
CA THR A 63 32.90 50.23 -3.84
C THR A 63 32.13 51.39 -4.46
N ASP A 64 31.97 52.46 -3.68
CA ASP A 64 31.43 53.77 -4.10
C ASP A 64 32.50 54.71 -4.67
N LYS A 65 33.77 54.27 -4.72
CA LYS A 65 34.93 55.09 -5.07
C LYS A 65 35.46 54.80 -6.49
N VAL A 66 35.05 53.76 -7.15
CA VAL A 66 35.38 53.49 -8.54
C VAL A 66 34.34 54.18 -9.42
N LYS A 67 34.80 54.97 -10.37
CA LYS A 67 33.93 55.73 -11.26
C LYS A 67 33.46 54.87 -12.41
N MET A 68 32.24 55.15 -12.90
CA MET A 68 31.69 54.54 -14.08
C MET A 68 32.66 54.75 -15.28
N GLY A 69 32.95 53.67 -16.03
CA GLY A 69 33.92 53.66 -17.12
C GLY A 69 35.37 53.35 -16.72
N GLU A 70 35.70 53.32 -15.42
CA GLU A 70 37.03 52.85 -14.99
C GLU A 70 37.20 51.37 -15.23
N THR A 71 38.40 50.92 -15.61
CA THR A 71 38.69 49.51 -15.85
C THR A 71 38.79 48.74 -14.54
N VAL A 72 38.04 47.65 -14.46
CA VAL A 72 38.14 46.63 -13.40
C VAL A 72 38.87 45.41 -13.96
N THR A 73 39.91 44.96 -13.26
CA THR A 73 40.69 43.78 -13.68
C THR A 73 40.82 42.81 -12.52
N TRP A 74 40.49 41.57 -12.79
CA TRP A 74 40.59 40.47 -11.83
C TRP A 74 41.78 39.56 -12.13
N TYR A 75 42.42 39.12 -11.06
CA TYR A 75 43.57 38.23 -11.11
C TYR A 75 43.33 37.06 -10.15
N VAL A 76 43.82 35.88 -10.53
CA VAL A 76 43.94 34.70 -9.65
C VAL A 76 45.41 34.30 -9.69
N ASP A 77 46.05 34.24 -8.51
CA ASP A 77 47.48 33.93 -8.34
C ASP A 77 48.39 34.77 -9.23
N ASN A 78 48.11 36.06 -9.29
CA ASN A 78 48.78 37.08 -10.13
C ASN A 78 48.58 36.92 -11.65
N VAL A 79 47.80 35.94 -12.10
CA VAL A 79 47.43 35.78 -13.52
C VAL A 79 46.15 36.57 -13.79
N LYS A 80 46.20 37.46 -14.78
CA LYS A 80 45.00 38.18 -15.24
C LYS A 80 43.96 37.21 -15.77
N LYS A 81 42.73 37.26 -15.23
CA LYS A 81 41.62 36.37 -15.63
C LYS A 81 40.51 37.12 -16.37
N ASP A 82 40.18 38.35 -15.97
CA ASP A 82 39.13 39.15 -16.58
C ASP A 82 39.43 40.64 -16.51
N SER A 83 38.84 41.43 -17.41
CA SER A 83 38.97 42.88 -17.43
C SER A 83 37.82 43.51 -18.20
N TYR A 84 37.12 44.46 -17.61
CA TYR A 84 36.00 45.18 -18.19
C TYR A 84 35.89 46.60 -17.65
N ASN A 85 35.04 47.42 -18.26
CA ASN A 85 34.74 48.76 -17.77
C ASN A 85 33.62 48.73 -16.76
N TYR A 86 33.82 49.38 -15.60
CA TYR A 86 32.84 49.40 -14.53
C TYR A 86 31.55 50.13 -14.94
N ASP A 87 30.43 49.51 -14.77
CA ASP A 87 29.10 50.01 -15.17
C ASP A 87 28.35 50.75 -14.04
N GLY A 88 28.95 50.90 -12.88
CA GLY A 88 28.35 51.56 -11.72
C GLY A 88 27.61 50.62 -10.77
N GLN A 89 27.60 49.33 -11.06
CA GLN A 89 26.96 48.33 -10.20
C GLN A 89 27.98 47.57 -9.35
N ASN A 90 27.94 46.25 -9.37
CA ASN A 90 28.90 45.40 -8.67
C ASN A 90 30.01 44.98 -9.63
N ALA A 91 31.24 44.95 -9.14
CA ALA A 91 32.29 44.28 -9.87
C ALA A 91 32.32 42.82 -9.47
N ASP A 92 31.61 41.98 -10.26
CA ASP A 92 31.50 40.56 -10.03
C ASP A 92 32.45 39.80 -10.96
N PHE A 93 33.04 38.73 -10.45
CA PHE A 93 33.96 37.86 -11.15
C PHE A 93 33.69 36.40 -10.83
N ALA A 94 33.41 35.61 -11.83
CA ALA A 94 33.20 34.15 -11.74
C ALA A 94 34.46 33.42 -12.20
N CYS A 95 35.03 32.57 -11.34
CA CYS A 95 36.15 31.73 -11.73
C CYS A 95 36.06 30.33 -11.17
N THR A 96 36.76 29.39 -11.81
CA THR A 96 36.92 28.01 -11.38
C THR A 96 38.38 27.75 -11.05
N PHE A 97 38.64 27.04 -9.95
CA PHE A 97 39.99 26.69 -9.52
C PHE A 97 40.33 25.28 -9.94
N ASP A 98 41.49 25.11 -10.56
CA ASP A 98 41.94 23.79 -11.08
C ASP A 98 42.76 23.00 -10.08
N LYS A 99 43.17 23.62 -8.95
CA LYS A 99 44.02 23.00 -7.93
C LYS A 99 43.51 23.35 -6.53
N THR A 100 43.71 22.43 -5.59
CA THR A 100 43.44 22.63 -4.17
C THR A 100 44.55 23.43 -3.49
N GLY A 101 44.24 23.99 -2.33
CA GLY A 101 45.18 24.79 -1.51
C GLY A 101 44.87 26.28 -1.56
N ASN A 102 45.80 27.10 -1.08
CA ASN A 102 45.60 28.54 -1.01
C ASN A 102 45.75 29.20 -2.38
N SER A 103 44.76 29.99 -2.76
CA SER A 103 44.77 30.83 -3.95
C SER A 103 44.43 32.26 -3.60
N THR A 104 45.04 33.24 -4.28
CA THR A 104 44.82 34.66 -4.06
C THR A 104 44.02 35.28 -5.18
N VAL A 105 42.79 35.75 -4.84
CA VAL A 105 41.93 36.50 -5.78
C VAL A 105 42.17 37.99 -5.53
N ARG A 106 42.51 38.73 -6.60
CA ARG A 106 42.84 40.14 -6.52
C ARG A 106 42.06 40.94 -7.57
N VAL A 107 41.51 42.07 -7.15
CA VAL A 107 40.86 43.04 -8.01
C VAL A 107 41.66 44.35 -8.06
N VAL A 108 41.82 44.90 -9.24
CA VAL A 108 42.33 46.24 -9.47
C VAL A 108 41.24 47.04 -10.19
N ALA A 109 40.80 48.14 -9.55
CA ALA A 109 39.72 48.97 -10.06
C ALA A 109 40.12 50.45 -9.88
N GLY A 110 40.53 51.13 -10.97
CA GLY A 110 41.14 52.44 -10.91
C GLY A 110 42.41 52.45 -10.05
N ARG A 111 42.43 53.24 -8.97
CA ARG A 111 43.55 53.30 -8.00
C ARG A 111 43.44 52.27 -6.87
N PHE A 112 42.39 51.48 -6.81
CA PHE A 112 42.15 50.51 -5.77
C PHE A 112 42.70 49.14 -6.13
N ASN A 113 43.38 48.52 -5.18
CA ASN A 113 43.95 47.19 -5.32
C ASN A 113 43.64 46.40 -4.06
N GLN A 114 42.80 45.37 -4.16
CA GLN A 114 42.35 44.54 -3.05
C GLN A 114 42.60 43.09 -3.37
N SER A 115 42.89 42.29 -2.35
CA SER A 115 43.06 40.85 -2.49
C SER A 115 42.43 40.09 -1.32
N VAL A 116 42.03 38.86 -1.58
CA VAL A 116 41.59 37.88 -0.60
C VAL A 116 42.29 36.57 -0.90
N THR A 117 42.78 35.91 0.14
CA THR A 117 43.27 34.53 0.02
C THR A 117 42.15 33.60 0.41
N VAL A 118 41.88 32.62 -0.45
CA VAL A 118 40.87 31.58 -0.27
C VAL A 118 41.56 30.24 -0.21
N GLU A 119 41.06 29.36 0.66
CA GLU A 119 41.43 27.96 0.66
C GLU A 119 40.51 27.20 -0.32
N VAL A 120 41.10 26.66 -1.37
CA VAL A 120 40.38 25.82 -2.34
C VAL A 120 40.35 24.39 -1.85
N LEU A 121 39.20 23.94 -1.41
CA LEU A 121 38.97 22.60 -0.92
C LEU A 121 38.92 21.58 -2.07
N ARG A 122 39.02 20.30 -1.75
CA ARG A 122 38.80 19.22 -2.71
C ARG A 122 37.41 19.29 -3.33
N PRO A 123 37.21 18.77 -4.56
CA PRO A 123 35.87 18.66 -5.12
C PRO A 123 35.01 17.78 -4.23
N LEU A 124 33.72 18.07 -4.16
CA LEU A 124 32.75 17.33 -3.36
C LEU A 124 32.05 16.30 -4.23
N LEU A 125 32.35 15.03 -4.00
CA LEU A 125 31.59 13.90 -4.59
C LEU A 125 30.39 13.62 -3.71
N THR A 126 29.20 13.84 -4.25
CA THR A 126 27.94 13.44 -3.59
C THR A 126 27.48 12.11 -4.16
N VAL A 127 27.21 11.14 -3.28
CA VAL A 127 26.64 9.85 -3.62
C VAL A 127 25.29 9.73 -2.93
N ARG A 128 24.24 9.59 -3.71
CA ARG A 128 22.87 9.47 -3.24
C ARG A 128 22.31 8.10 -3.58
N ALA A 129 21.88 7.34 -2.57
CA ALA A 129 21.09 6.15 -2.80
C ALA A 129 19.75 6.53 -3.47
N LYS A 130 19.14 5.61 -4.22
CA LYS A 130 17.83 5.80 -4.83
C LYS A 130 16.76 5.05 -4.06
N ASP A 131 15.56 5.64 -4.00
CA ASP A 131 14.40 4.98 -3.44
C ASP A 131 14.06 3.73 -4.26
N VAL A 132 13.65 2.68 -3.56
CA VAL A 132 13.26 1.39 -4.15
C VAL A 132 11.92 0.99 -3.59
N THR A 133 11.01 0.51 -4.45
CA THR A 133 9.73 -0.06 -4.04
C THR A 133 9.64 -1.48 -4.55
N VAL A 134 9.30 -2.42 -3.67
CA VAL A 134 9.07 -3.83 -3.97
C VAL A 134 7.78 -4.29 -3.30
N THR A 135 7.24 -5.43 -3.76
CA THR A 135 6.10 -6.07 -3.11
C THR A 135 6.59 -7.23 -2.25
N TYR A 136 6.02 -7.40 -1.08
CA TYR A 136 6.32 -8.53 -0.20
C TYR A 136 6.19 -9.88 -0.93
N GLY A 137 7.16 -10.76 -0.69
CA GLY A 137 7.17 -12.10 -1.29
C GLY A 137 7.62 -12.13 -2.76
N GLU A 138 8.23 -11.07 -3.28
CA GLU A 138 9.01 -11.15 -4.51
C GLU A 138 10.22 -12.07 -4.29
N THR A 139 10.54 -12.88 -5.29
CA THR A 139 11.57 -13.93 -5.18
C THR A 139 12.99 -13.39 -5.26
N THR A 140 13.17 -12.15 -5.65
CA THR A 140 14.48 -11.49 -5.79
C THR A 140 14.64 -10.40 -4.74
N ALA A 141 15.80 -10.36 -4.10
CA ALA A 141 16.15 -9.27 -3.21
C ALA A 141 16.11 -7.91 -3.93
N PRO A 142 15.74 -6.82 -3.24
CA PRO A 142 15.71 -5.48 -3.82
C PRO A 142 17.07 -5.08 -4.41
N VAL A 143 17.08 -4.62 -5.66
CA VAL A 143 18.30 -4.13 -6.30
C VAL A 143 18.50 -2.67 -5.90
N LEU A 144 19.51 -2.43 -5.05
CA LEU A 144 19.87 -1.10 -4.60
C LEU A 144 20.73 -0.40 -5.63
N THR A 145 20.41 0.85 -5.94
CA THR A 145 21.14 1.68 -6.89
C THR A 145 21.41 3.07 -6.32
N PHE A 146 22.36 3.78 -6.91
CA PHE A 146 22.73 5.14 -6.50
C PHE A 146 22.97 6.03 -7.71
N GLU A 147 23.01 7.31 -7.45
CA GLU A 147 23.47 8.34 -8.38
C GLU A 147 24.63 9.14 -7.78
N THR A 148 25.43 9.73 -8.63
CA THR A 148 26.57 10.54 -8.20
C THR A 148 26.59 11.91 -8.89
N SER A 149 27.13 12.90 -8.17
CA SER A 149 27.37 14.23 -8.71
C SER A 149 28.65 14.81 -8.16
N GLY A 150 29.25 15.76 -8.85
CA GLY A 150 30.45 16.49 -8.41
C GLY A 150 31.77 15.87 -8.87
N LEU A 151 31.76 14.83 -9.74
CA LEU A 151 32.97 14.37 -10.40
C LEU A 151 33.53 15.44 -11.34
N LEU A 152 34.86 15.62 -11.35
CA LEU A 152 35.54 16.47 -12.31
C LEU A 152 35.50 15.89 -13.72
N PRO A 153 35.59 16.72 -14.75
CA PRO A 153 35.62 16.25 -16.14
C PRO A 153 36.72 15.20 -16.38
N GLY A 154 36.34 14.04 -16.89
CA GLY A 154 37.24 12.94 -17.18
C GLY A 154 37.48 11.96 -16.04
N ASP A 155 36.98 12.23 -14.82
CA ASP A 155 36.99 11.30 -13.70
C ASP A 155 35.80 10.34 -13.74
N THR A 156 36.02 9.14 -13.28
CA THR A 156 34.98 8.12 -13.06
C THR A 156 35.25 7.38 -11.74
N LEU A 157 34.21 6.90 -11.11
CA LEU A 157 34.32 6.12 -9.87
C LEU A 157 35.33 4.97 -10.00
N GLN A 158 35.35 4.32 -11.16
CA GLN A 158 36.24 3.20 -11.43
C GLN A 158 37.71 3.64 -11.48
N LYS A 159 38.03 4.77 -12.18
CA LYS A 159 39.39 5.32 -12.25
C LYS A 159 39.91 5.76 -10.88
N LEU A 160 39.02 6.28 -10.03
CA LEU A 160 39.30 6.73 -8.68
C LEU A 160 39.33 5.60 -7.65
N GLY A 161 39.04 4.36 -8.05
CA GLY A 161 39.02 3.21 -7.15
C GLY A 161 37.94 3.29 -6.05
N CYS A 162 36.92 4.14 -6.23
CA CYS A 162 35.86 4.34 -5.25
C CYS A 162 34.95 3.10 -5.19
N LYS A 163 34.90 2.43 -4.04
CA LYS A 163 34.04 1.25 -3.79
C LYS A 163 32.81 1.67 -3.00
N ILE A 164 31.72 1.90 -3.70
CA ILE A 164 30.45 2.28 -3.09
C ILE A 164 29.64 1.04 -2.78
N GLN A 165 29.15 0.92 -1.55
CA GLN A 165 28.30 -0.16 -1.09
C GLN A 165 27.04 0.42 -0.47
N LEU A 166 25.91 -0.17 -0.78
CA LEU A 166 24.59 0.15 -0.23
C LEU A 166 24.12 -0.99 0.66
N VAL A 167 23.44 -0.64 1.73
CA VAL A 167 22.77 -1.59 2.62
C VAL A 167 21.37 -1.08 2.92
N ALA A 168 20.38 -1.97 2.88
CA ALA A 168 19.03 -1.70 3.39
C ALA A 168 18.86 -2.35 4.76
N GLU A 169 18.10 -1.73 5.65
CA GLU A 169 17.77 -2.26 6.97
C GLU A 169 16.86 -3.49 6.89
N ASN A 170 16.21 -3.71 5.75
CA ASN A 170 15.38 -4.86 5.45
C ASN A 170 15.68 -5.36 4.03
N ASP A 171 15.54 -6.64 3.80
CA ASP A 171 15.80 -7.32 2.52
C ASP A 171 14.52 -7.59 1.70
N GLY A 172 13.41 -6.97 2.05
CA GLY A 172 12.10 -7.19 1.42
C GLY A 172 11.21 -8.21 2.16
N THR A 173 11.66 -8.69 3.32
CA THR A 173 10.96 -9.73 4.11
C THR A 173 9.90 -9.18 5.07
N GLN A 174 9.76 -7.87 5.21
CA GLN A 174 8.75 -7.23 6.04
C GLN A 174 8.21 -5.98 5.36
N CYS A 175 6.90 -5.82 5.37
CA CYS A 175 6.25 -4.62 4.85
C CYS A 175 6.58 -3.38 5.70
N GLY A 176 6.68 -2.24 5.03
CA GLY A 176 7.00 -0.96 5.67
C GLY A 176 8.02 -0.14 4.89
N GLU A 177 8.48 0.93 5.52
CA GLU A 177 9.54 1.79 5.02
C GLU A 177 10.82 1.53 5.80
N TRP A 178 11.90 1.29 5.08
CA TRP A 178 13.19 0.91 5.60
C TRP A 178 14.27 1.81 5.01
N LYS A 179 15.28 2.11 5.79
CA LYS A 179 16.37 2.97 5.34
C LYS A 179 17.32 2.22 4.41
N ILE A 180 17.72 2.87 3.32
CA ILE A 180 18.84 2.47 2.46
C ILE A 180 19.99 3.42 2.74
N SER A 181 21.10 2.91 3.27
CA SER A 181 22.27 3.71 3.60
C SER A 181 23.42 3.44 2.65
N VAL A 182 24.17 4.51 2.35
CA VAL A 182 25.47 4.40 1.67
C VAL A 182 26.53 4.14 2.74
N LEU A 183 27.20 2.99 2.67
CA LEU A 183 28.27 2.69 3.63
C LEU A 183 29.43 3.69 3.48
N PRO A 184 30.11 4.05 4.59
CA PRO A 184 31.26 4.94 4.54
C PRO A 184 32.34 4.43 3.59
N PHE A 185 32.81 5.30 2.72
CA PHE A 185 33.90 5.00 1.79
C PHE A 185 34.77 6.23 1.58
N GLN A 186 35.94 6.05 1.01
CA GLN A 186 36.84 7.13 0.63
C GLN A 186 37.04 7.12 -0.88
N CYS A 187 37.25 8.30 -1.44
CA CYS A 187 37.54 8.50 -2.84
C CYS A 187 38.75 9.43 -2.97
N GLU A 188 39.82 8.95 -3.61
CA GLU A 188 41.05 9.70 -3.69
C GLU A 188 40.84 11.05 -4.39
N GLY A 189 41.36 12.10 -3.78
CA GLY A 189 41.26 13.46 -4.32
C GLY A 189 39.90 14.14 -4.10
N TYR A 190 38.92 13.51 -3.49
CA TYR A 190 37.57 14.04 -3.24
C TYR A 190 37.23 14.08 -1.76
N ASP A 191 36.44 15.05 -1.37
CA ASP A 191 35.60 14.98 -0.17
C ASP A 191 34.33 14.25 -0.54
N VAL A 192 33.85 13.39 0.36
CA VAL A 192 32.66 12.54 0.08
C VAL A 192 31.51 12.98 0.95
N GLN A 193 30.34 13.14 0.34
CA GLN A 193 29.06 13.32 1.00
C GLN A 193 28.10 12.24 0.56
N THR A 194 27.41 11.60 1.50
CA THR A 194 26.41 10.57 1.22
C THR A 194 25.02 11.05 1.56
N ALA A 195 24.02 10.56 0.83
CA ALA A 195 22.62 10.74 1.13
C ALA A 195 21.89 9.39 1.05
N ASP A 196 21.13 9.10 2.09
CA ASP A 196 20.35 7.89 2.22
C ASP A 196 19.05 7.95 1.39
N ALA A 197 18.39 6.80 1.25
CA ALA A 197 17.14 6.63 0.53
C ALA A 197 16.18 5.69 1.29
N THR A 198 15.01 5.44 0.73
CA THR A 198 13.98 4.61 1.34
C THR A 198 13.71 3.37 0.49
N LEU A 199 13.68 2.19 1.14
CA LEU A 199 13.10 0.96 0.62
C LEU A 199 11.67 0.86 1.13
N THR A 200 10.70 0.91 0.22
CA THR A 200 9.28 0.69 0.53
C THR A 200 8.90 -0.74 0.15
N VAL A 201 8.51 -1.55 1.13
CA VAL A 201 7.99 -2.90 0.91
C VAL A 201 6.48 -2.85 1.04
N LEU A 202 5.78 -2.98 -0.09
CA LEU A 202 4.32 -2.97 -0.16
C LEU A 202 3.75 -4.32 0.26
N PRO A 203 2.58 -4.34 0.94
CA PRO A 203 1.90 -5.59 1.25
C PRO A 203 1.50 -6.35 -0.02
N LYS A 204 1.59 -7.68 0.05
CA LYS A 204 1.11 -8.56 -1.02
C LYS A 204 -0.41 -8.67 -0.97
N GLN A 205 -1.04 -8.51 -2.12
CA GLN A 205 -2.48 -8.64 -2.23
C GLN A 205 -2.89 -10.12 -2.30
N LEU A 206 -3.79 -10.54 -1.41
CA LEU A 206 -4.44 -11.83 -1.42
C LEU A 206 -5.74 -11.77 -2.22
N LYS A 207 -6.05 -12.89 -2.90
CA LYS A 207 -7.27 -13.02 -3.69
C LYS A 207 -8.20 -14.02 -3.02
N ILE A 208 -9.46 -13.63 -2.80
CA ILE A 208 -10.54 -14.54 -2.39
C ILE A 208 -10.96 -15.37 -3.59
N THR A 209 -10.98 -16.69 -3.46
CA THR A 209 -11.18 -17.62 -4.59
C THR A 209 -12.52 -18.32 -4.61
N GLU A 210 -13.24 -18.33 -3.50
CA GLU A 210 -14.50 -19.04 -3.38
C GLU A 210 -15.64 -18.17 -2.86
N THR A 211 -16.86 -18.52 -3.28
CA THR A 211 -18.09 -18.02 -2.68
C THR A 211 -18.31 -18.73 -1.34
N VAL A 212 -18.54 -17.96 -0.29
CA VAL A 212 -18.91 -18.50 1.02
C VAL A 212 -20.29 -19.14 0.91
N GLN A 213 -20.42 -20.40 1.34
CA GLN A 213 -21.71 -21.09 1.38
C GLN A 213 -22.19 -21.27 2.81
N LYS A 214 -23.45 -20.94 3.05
CA LYS A 214 -24.16 -21.15 4.31
C LYS A 214 -25.47 -21.83 4.02
N VAL A 215 -25.80 -22.91 4.72
CA VAL A 215 -27.17 -23.49 4.67
C VAL A 215 -28.06 -22.62 5.56
N TYR A 216 -29.27 -22.34 5.07
CA TYR A 216 -30.26 -21.56 5.80
C TYR A 216 -30.49 -22.12 7.22
N ASP A 217 -30.34 -21.29 8.22
CA ASP A 217 -30.49 -21.61 9.64
C ASP A 217 -31.40 -20.60 10.40
N GLY A 218 -31.99 -19.64 9.65
CA GLY A 218 -32.82 -18.58 10.20
C GLY A 218 -32.02 -17.39 10.76
N THR A 219 -30.68 -17.40 10.68
CA THR A 219 -29.83 -16.34 11.19
C THR A 219 -29.08 -15.60 10.08
N THR A 220 -28.66 -14.38 10.38
CA THR A 220 -27.81 -13.57 9.48
C THR A 220 -26.32 -13.73 9.78
N ASN A 221 -25.94 -14.48 10.80
CA ASN A 221 -24.56 -14.54 11.30
C ASN A 221 -23.62 -15.27 10.35
N LEU A 222 -22.47 -14.64 10.06
CA LEU A 222 -21.34 -15.18 9.30
C LEU A 222 -20.03 -15.04 10.07
N ASP A 223 -20.09 -14.69 11.34
CA ASP A 223 -18.89 -14.45 12.14
C ASP A 223 -17.98 -15.67 12.22
N ASN A 224 -16.64 -15.41 12.19
CA ASN A 224 -15.58 -16.42 12.18
C ASN A 224 -15.58 -17.36 10.94
N THR A 225 -16.27 -17.00 9.86
CA THR A 225 -16.18 -17.76 8.61
C THR A 225 -14.80 -17.55 7.98
N GLN A 226 -14.05 -18.65 7.80
CA GLN A 226 -12.77 -18.63 7.10
C GLN A 226 -12.98 -18.53 5.58
N LEU A 227 -12.25 -17.61 4.94
CA LEU A 227 -12.26 -17.42 3.50
C LEU A 227 -11.13 -18.22 2.86
N LYS A 228 -11.39 -18.82 1.72
CA LYS A 228 -10.35 -19.43 0.90
C LYS A 228 -9.65 -18.36 0.06
N ILE A 229 -8.33 -18.34 0.15
CA ILE A 229 -7.47 -17.33 -0.44
C ILE A 229 -6.37 -17.95 -1.26
N GLU A 230 -5.89 -17.19 -2.24
CA GLU A 230 -4.66 -17.44 -2.99
C GLU A 230 -3.69 -16.27 -2.84
N GLY A 231 -2.40 -16.54 -3.06
CA GLY A 231 -1.36 -15.52 -3.04
C GLY A 231 -0.51 -15.49 -1.77
N VAL A 232 -0.78 -16.36 -0.78
CA VAL A 232 0.06 -16.51 0.41
C VAL A 232 1.45 -17.00 0.01
N VAL A 233 2.51 -16.41 0.57
CA VAL A 233 3.89 -16.83 0.37
C VAL A 233 4.10 -18.15 1.11
N PHE A 234 4.83 -19.07 0.47
CA PHE A 234 5.08 -20.37 1.07
C PHE A 234 5.78 -20.25 2.44
N GLY A 235 5.20 -20.87 3.43
CA GLY A 235 5.71 -20.88 4.81
C GLY A 235 5.10 -19.81 5.71
N ASP A 236 4.34 -18.85 5.18
CA ASP A 236 3.65 -17.85 5.99
C ASP A 236 2.40 -18.40 6.68
N ASP A 237 2.22 -17.97 7.91
CA ASP A 237 1.01 -18.21 8.69
C ASP A 237 0.05 -17.02 8.50
N VAL A 238 -0.96 -17.24 7.64
CA VAL A 238 -1.98 -16.22 7.30
C VAL A 238 -3.33 -16.88 7.11
N GLN A 239 -4.34 -16.31 7.75
CA GLN A 239 -5.74 -16.68 7.61
C GLN A 239 -6.57 -15.42 7.35
N VAL A 240 -7.64 -15.59 6.57
CA VAL A 240 -8.59 -14.51 6.30
C VAL A 240 -9.97 -14.96 6.76
N LEU A 241 -10.58 -14.17 7.64
CA LEU A 241 -11.83 -14.47 8.32
C LEU A 241 -12.82 -13.32 8.16
N LEU A 242 -14.10 -13.65 8.15
CA LEU A 242 -15.17 -12.67 8.38
C LEU A 242 -15.33 -12.46 9.88
N LYS A 243 -15.29 -11.21 10.35
CA LYS A 243 -15.51 -10.85 11.76
C LYS A 243 -16.63 -9.83 11.90
N ASN A 244 -17.45 -10.04 12.94
CA ASN A 244 -18.61 -9.19 13.26
C ASN A 244 -19.54 -8.99 12.05
N THR A 245 -19.64 -10.02 11.20
CA THR A 245 -20.32 -9.96 9.91
C THR A 245 -21.70 -10.58 9.98
N GLN A 246 -22.66 -9.83 9.48
CA GLN A 246 -24.04 -10.30 9.32
C GLN A 246 -24.50 -10.06 7.88
N LEU A 247 -25.30 -10.98 7.38
CA LEU A 247 -26.00 -10.80 6.12
C LEU A 247 -27.07 -9.71 6.25
N PRO A 248 -27.36 -8.97 5.17
CA PRO A 248 -28.46 -8.00 5.16
C PRO A 248 -29.84 -8.66 5.30
N CYS A 249 -29.94 -9.95 4.99
CA CYS A 249 -31.16 -10.73 5.10
C CYS A 249 -30.81 -12.19 5.41
N LYS A 250 -31.67 -12.88 6.19
CA LYS A 250 -31.49 -14.30 6.54
C LYS A 250 -31.84 -15.26 5.40
N ASN A 251 -32.62 -14.83 4.41
CA ASN A 251 -33.22 -15.71 3.40
C ASN A 251 -32.20 -16.37 2.47
N ALA A 252 -32.58 -17.53 1.90
CA ALA A 252 -31.81 -18.17 0.86
C ALA A 252 -31.65 -17.24 -0.36
N GLY A 253 -30.42 -17.16 -0.89
CA GLY A 253 -30.08 -16.27 -1.99
C GLY A 253 -28.61 -15.91 -2.03
N LYS A 254 -28.25 -15.03 -2.97
CA LYS A 254 -26.87 -14.55 -3.13
C LYS A 254 -26.75 -13.15 -2.59
N TYR A 255 -25.66 -12.92 -1.86
CA TYR A 255 -25.34 -11.65 -1.20
C TYR A 255 -23.91 -11.26 -1.52
N ILE A 256 -23.66 -9.97 -1.59
CA ILE A 256 -22.31 -9.40 -1.71
C ILE A 256 -22.08 -8.57 -0.45
N LEU A 257 -20.97 -8.85 0.21
CA LEU A 257 -20.50 -8.10 1.38
C LEU A 257 -19.31 -7.25 0.97
N ASP A 258 -19.24 -6.04 1.49
CA ASP A 258 -18.07 -5.19 1.34
C ASP A 258 -16.87 -5.74 2.12
N GLY A 259 -15.66 -5.28 1.77
CA GLY A 259 -14.43 -5.73 2.39
C GLY A 259 -14.22 -5.32 3.85
N ASN A 260 -15.10 -4.48 4.43
CA ASN A 260 -14.93 -3.92 5.78
C ASN A 260 -15.02 -4.97 6.91
N SER A 261 -15.63 -6.10 6.61
CA SER A 261 -15.80 -7.22 7.56
C SER A 261 -14.67 -8.24 7.48
N ILE A 262 -13.68 -8.04 6.59
CA ILE A 262 -12.57 -8.98 6.40
C ILE A 262 -11.48 -8.68 7.43
N CYS A 263 -11.00 -9.71 8.10
CA CYS A 263 -9.88 -9.67 9.02
C CYS A 263 -8.79 -10.63 8.57
N ILE A 264 -7.55 -10.14 8.48
CA ILE A 264 -6.38 -10.97 8.22
C ILE A 264 -5.74 -11.30 9.57
N GLU A 265 -5.52 -12.57 9.86
CA GLU A 265 -4.89 -13.08 11.08
C GLU A 265 -3.67 -13.95 10.76
N GLY A 266 -2.86 -14.23 11.77
CA GLY A 266 -1.61 -14.98 11.67
C GLY A 266 -0.39 -14.12 11.93
N THR A 267 0.75 -14.76 12.09
CA THR A 267 2.02 -14.10 12.43
C THR A 267 2.52 -13.17 11.32
N ASN A 268 2.17 -13.47 10.06
CA ASN A 268 2.59 -12.72 8.88
C ASN A 268 1.51 -11.76 8.33
N CYS A 269 0.39 -11.58 9.04
CA CYS A 269 -0.79 -10.84 8.56
C CYS A 269 -0.48 -9.41 8.08
N LYS A 270 0.50 -8.74 8.70
CA LYS A 270 0.90 -7.36 8.36
C LYS A 270 1.53 -7.21 6.97
N ASN A 271 1.97 -8.33 6.39
CA ASN A 271 2.60 -8.36 5.07
C ASN A 271 1.57 -8.53 3.94
N TYR A 272 0.28 -8.54 4.26
CA TYR A 272 -0.77 -8.80 3.30
C TYR A 272 -1.89 -7.80 3.37
N THR A 273 -2.57 -7.65 2.23
CA THR A 273 -3.85 -6.95 2.10
C THR A 273 -4.85 -7.86 1.38
N VAL A 274 -6.12 -7.68 1.67
CA VAL A 274 -7.22 -8.29 0.92
C VAL A 274 -8.11 -7.16 0.44
N GLU A 275 -8.34 -7.12 -0.86
CA GLU A 275 -9.29 -6.19 -1.47
C GLU A 275 -10.35 -6.98 -2.23
N GLY A 276 -11.55 -6.46 -2.25
CA GLY A 276 -12.65 -7.03 -3.01
C GLY A 276 -13.90 -7.30 -2.18
N GLU A 277 -14.87 -7.81 -2.88
CA GLU A 277 -16.18 -8.17 -2.33
C GLU A 277 -16.19 -9.66 -1.95
N VAL A 278 -16.89 -9.99 -0.87
CA VAL A 278 -17.12 -11.37 -0.48
C VAL A 278 -18.50 -11.81 -0.98
N CYS A 279 -18.52 -12.75 -1.92
CA CYS A 279 -19.76 -13.37 -2.36
C CYS A 279 -20.20 -14.43 -1.35
N VAL A 280 -21.44 -14.36 -0.92
CA VAL A 280 -22.07 -15.33 0.00
C VAL A 280 -23.30 -15.90 -0.64
N GLU A 281 -23.44 -17.22 -0.62
CA GLU A 281 -24.65 -17.93 -1.09
C GLU A 281 -25.28 -18.66 0.08
N VAL A 282 -26.49 -18.24 0.47
CA VAL A 282 -27.30 -18.94 1.45
C VAL A 282 -28.14 -19.98 0.69
N LEU A 283 -27.81 -21.24 0.91
CA LEU A 283 -28.50 -22.38 0.29
C LEU A 283 -29.80 -22.70 1.04
N PRO A 284 -30.88 -23.08 0.35
CA PRO A 284 -32.10 -23.57 0.99
C PRO A 284 -31.82 -24.78 1.88
N LYS A 285 -32.54 -24.88 2.99
CA LYS A 285 -32.42 -25.99 3.94
C LYS A 285 -33.27 -27.17 3.50
N GLY A 286 -32.69 -28.37 3.49
CA GLY A 286 -33.41 -29.61 3.21
C GLY A 286 -34.32 -30.03 4.36
N LEU A 287 -35.59 -30.29 4.04
CA LEU A 287 -36.61 -30.80 4.96
C LEU A 287 -36.87 -32.28 4.73
N THR A 288 -37.33 -32.98 5.77
CA THR A 288 -37.84 -34.34 5.67
C THR A 288 -39.37 -34.34 5.88
N LEU A 289 -40.10 -34.83 4.91
CA LEU A 289 -41.55 -35.14 5.10
C LEU A 289 -41.68 -36.49 5.77
N GLN A 290 -42.16 -36.52 7.00
CA GLN A 290 -42.29 -37.73 7.80
C GLN A 290 -43.76 -38.05 8.12
N GLY A 291 -44.11 -39.35 8.04
CA GLY A 291 -45.43 -39.84 8.44
C GLY A 291 -46.51 -39.61 7.38
N LEU A 292 -46.12 -39.48 6.10
CA LEU A 292 -47.05 -39.54 4.99
C LEU A 292 -47.58 -40.97 4.87
N THR A 293 -48.93 -41.13 4.76
CA THR A 293 -49.57 -42.40 4.51
C THR A 293 -50.61 -42.27 3.41
N VAL A 294 -50.81 -43.35 2.65
CA VAL A 294 -51.83 -43.44 1.58
C VAL A 294 -52.99 -44.33 2.00
N GLN A 295 -54.11 -44.10 1.42
CA GLN A 295 -55.29 -44.99 1.58
C GLN A 295 -55.07 -46.30 0.80
N ASN A 296 -55.49 -47.44 1.40
CA ASN A 296 -55.63 -48.67 0.64
C ASN A 296 -56.76 -48.49 -0.36
N LYS A 297 -56.62 -49.05 -1.54
CA LYS A 297 -57.64 -48.96 -2.58
C LYS A 297 -57.99 -50.32 -3.13
N THR A 298 -59.21 -50.48 -3.68
CA THR A 298 -59.59 -51.64 -4.49
C THR A 298 -58.94 -51.55 -5.88
N TYR A 299 -58.54 -52.68 -6.43
CA TYR A 299 -57.91 -52.77 -7.75
C TYR A 299 -58.78 -52.10 -8.82
N ASP A 300 -58.20 -51.16 -9.53
CA ASP A 300 -58.81 -50.39 -10.61
C ASP A 300 -57.93 -50.30 -11.86
N GLY A 301 -56.85 -51.09 -11.92
CA GLY A 301 -55.87 -51.07 -13.01
C GLY A 301 -54.97 -49.85 -13.08
N THR A 302 -55.01 -48.97 -12.09
CA THR A 302 -54.17 -47.72 -12.07
C THR A 302 -53.23 -47.70 -10.87
N THR A 303 -52.16 -46.90 -11.01
CA THR A 303 -51.19 -46.60 -9.91
C THR A 303 -51.61 -45.39 -9.06
N LYS A 304 -52.77 -44.78 -9.30
CA LYS A 304 -53.22 -43.60 -8.53
C LYS A 304 -53.38 -44.02 -7.06
N ALA A 305 -52.84 -43.12 -6.17
CA ALA A 305 -53.00 -43.27 -4.73
C ALA A 305 -53.64 -42.00 -4.16
N ASP A 306 -54.46 -42.17 -3.11
CA ASP A 306 -55.02 -41.05 -2.37
C ASP A 306 -54.33 -40.92 -0.98
N ILE A 307 -54.08 -39.70 -0.52
CA ILE A 307 -53.40 -39.43 0.74
C ILE A 307 -54.40 -39.74 1.88
N ALA A 308 -53.96 -40.56 2.82
CA ALA A 308 -54.70 -40.78 4.07
C ALA A 308 -54.27 -39.77 5.15
N LYS A 309 -52.95 -39.51 5.22
CA LYS A 309 -52.38 -38.53 6.14
C LYS A 309 -51.19 -37.87 5.47
N LEU A 310 -51.16 -36.53 5.45
CA LEU A 310 -50.14 -35.72 4.75
C LEU A 310 -48.73 -35.80 5.40
N GLY A 311 -48.67 -36.19 6.67
CA GLY A 311 -47.41 -36.15 7.41
C GLY A 311 -47.03 -34.74 7.92
N LYS A 312 -45.81 -34.62 8.40
CA LYS A 312 -45.27 -33.35 8.92
C LYS A 312 -43.88 -33.10 8.37
N LEU A 313 -43.55 -31.84 8.09
CA LEU A 313 -42.20 -31.39 7.76
C LEU A 313 -41.33 -31.35 9.00
N GLN A 314 -40.17 -31.99 8.95
CA GLN A 314 -39.16 -31.92 9.98
C GLN A 314 -37.95 -31.11 9.49
N GLY A 315 -37.33 -30.34 10.38
CA GLY A 315 -36.19 -29.53 10.08
C GLY A 315 -36.53 -28.05 9.80
N VAL A 316 -37.83 -27.66 9.87
CA VAL A 316 -38.22 -26.24 9.79
C VAL A 316 -37.61 -25.47 10.95
N VAL A 317 -37.08 -24.28 10.70
CA VAL A 317 -36.54 -23.39 11.71
C VAL A 317 -37.68 -22.80 12.52
N GLU A 318 -37.49 -22.70 13.83
CA GLU A 318 -38.49 -22.16 14.75
C GLU A 318 -38.91 -20.74 14.34
N GLY A 319 -40.21 -20.51 14.27
CA GLY A 319 -40.81 -19.24 13.85
C GLY A 319 -41.06 -19.10 12.37
N ASP A 320 -40.53 -20.00 11.52
CA ASP A 320 -40.79 -19.95 10.07
C ASP A 320 -42.13 -20.58 9.71
N SER A 321 -42.78 -20.00 8.67
CA SER A 321 -44.06 -20.45 8.13
C SER A 321 -43.84 -21.23 6.84
N VAL A 322 -43.86 -22.57 6.95
CA VAL A 322 -43.71 -23.51 5.82
C VAL A 322 -44.62 -24.71 5.97
N ALA A 323 -45.31 -25.06 4.92
CA ALA A 323 -46.21 -26.23 4.86
C ALA A 323 -46.17 -26.89 3.48
N ILE A 324 -46.71 -28.10 3.39
CA ILE A 324 -46.98 -28.77 2.11
C ILE A 324 -48.25 -28.16 1.50
N GLY A 325 -48.11 -27.55 0.32
CA GLY A 325 -49.25 -27.03 -0.44
C GLY A 325 -49.88 -28.08 -1.38
N ASN A 326 -49.02 -28.85 -2.05
CA ASN A 326 -49.45 -29.93 -2.94
C ASN A 326 -48.35 -30.98 -3.05
N LEU A 327 -48.73 -32.23 -3.32
CA LEU A 327 -47.86 -33.32 -3.73
C LEU A 327 -48.64 -34.38 -4.48
N GLU A 328 -47.97 -35.15 -5.29
CA GLU A 328 -48.55 -36.31 -5.99
C GLU A 328 -48.04 -37.61 -5.38
N VAL A 329 -48.95 -38.56 -5.15
CA VAL A 329 -48.62 -39.89 -4.67
C VAL A 329 -49.10 -40.93 -5.69
N LYS A 330 -48.27 -41.96 -5.91
CA LYS A 330 -48.64 -43.11 -6.79
C LYS A 330 -48.02 -44.37 -6.22
N PHE A 331 -48.70 -45.44 -6.36
CA PHE A 331 -48.14 -46.79 -6.17
C PHE A 331 -47.11 -47.10 -7.24
N ASP A 332 -46.07 -47.86 -6.92
CA ASP A 332 -45.02 -48.25 -7.85
C ASP A 332 -45.48 -49.23 -8.92
N ALA A 333 -46.54 -50.01 -8.61
CA ALA A 333 -47.24 -50.90 -9.53
C ALA A 333 -48.76 -50.82 -9.34
N ALA A 334 -49.55 -51.35 -10.31
CA ALA A 334 -51.03 -51.35 -10.27
C ALA A 334 -51.65 -52.69 -9.80
N ASP A 335 -50.86 -53.73 -9.56
CA ASP A 335 -51.29 -55.05 -9.20
C ASP A 335 -51.86 -55.14 -7.77
N VAL A 336 -52.64 -56.18 -7.48
CA VAL A 336 -53.10 -56.45 -6.11
C VAL A 336 -51.92 -56.84 -5.21
N GLY A 337 -51.78 -56.17 -4.05
CA GLY A 337 -50.74 -56.45 -3.10
C GLY A 337 -50.24 -55.19 -2.39
N THR A 338 -49.16 -55.35 -1.58
CA THR A 338 -48.49 -54.24 -0.88
C THR A 338 -47.47 -53.60 -1.81
N HIS A 339 -47.55 -52.28 -1.99
CA HIS A 339 -46.75 -51.51 -2.92
C HIS A 339 -46.04 -50.35 -2.25
N ALA A 340 -44.86 -50.09 -2.77
CA ALA A 340 -44.14 -48.84 -2.40
C ALA A 340 -44.89 -47.63 -2.99
N VAL A 341 -44.82 -46.51 -2.23
CA VAL A 341 -45.43 -45.24 -2.62
C VAL A 341 -44.39 -44.32 -3.16
N LYS A 342 -44.53 -43.86 -4.39
CA LYS A 342 -43.71 -42.83 -5.03
C LYS A 342 -44.35 -41.46 -4.82
N VAL A 343 -43.60 -40.52 -4.31
CA VAL A 343 -44.02 -39.13 -4.08
C VAL A 343 -43.31 -38.25 -5.09
N LYS A 344 -44.03 -37.37 -5.75
CA LYS A 344 -43.51 -36.42 -6.75
C LYS A 344 -44.18 -35.04 -6.60
N ASN A 345 -43.62 -34.05 -7.29
CA ASN A 345 -44.19 -32.71 -7.44
C ASN A 345 -44.59 -32.07 -6.11
N ILE A 346 -43.69 -32.17 -5.11
CA ILE A 346 -43.92 -31.57 -3.79
C ILE A 346 -43.79 -30.07 -3.90
N VAL A 347 -44.85 -29.35 -3.59
CA VAL A 347 -44.89 -27.87 -3.57
C VAL A 347 -44.98 -27.39 -2.13
N LEU A 348 -44.02 -26.58 -1.73
CA LEU A 348 -44.05 -25.89 -0.43
C LEU A 348 -44.84 -24.59 -0.54
N VAL A 349 -45.56 -24.23 0.53
CA VAL A 349 -46.29 -22.96 0.70
C VAL A 349 -45.92 -22.33 2.02
N GLY A 350 -46.25 -21.06 2.21
CA GLY A 350 -45.90 -20.26 3.38
C GLY A 350 -44.95 -19.11 3.02
N MET A 351 -44.78 -18.17 3.94
CA MET A 351 -43.94 -16.99 3.70
C MET A 351 -42.48 -17.34 3.53
N ASP A 352 -42.01 -18.36 4.25
CA ASP A 352 -40.59 -18.73 4.28
C ASP A 352 -40.24 -19.91 3.34
N LYS A 353 -41.17 -20.32 2.49
CA LYS A 353 -41.02 -21.48 1.60
C LYS A 353 -39.78 -21.47 0.72
N HIS A 354 -39.29 -20.30 0.33
CA HIS A 354 -38.11 -20.13 -0.55
C HIS A 354 -36.80 -20.52 0.13
N ASN A 355 -36.81 -20.60 1.48
CA ASN A 355 -35.67 -21.00 2.28
C ASN A 355 -35.52 -22.51 2.43
N TYR A 356 -36.40 -23.28 1.81
CA TYR A 356 -36.49 -24.71 2.01
C TYR A 356 -36.73 -25.49 0.72
N PHE A 357 -36.36 -26.77 0.75
CA PHE A 357 -36.78 -27.79 -0.22
C PHE A 357 -37.02 -29.11 0.51
N VAL A 358 -37.81 -29.99 -0.06
CA VAL A 358 -38.01 -31.34 0.51
C VAL A 358 -36.91 -32.25 -0.03
N GLN A 359 -36.02 -32.66 0.86
CA GLN A 359 -34.87 -33.52 0.57
C GLN A 359 -35.23 -34.99 0.67
N ASN A 360 -35.99 -35.35 1.70
CA ASN A 360 -36.35 -36.73 2.00
C ASN A 360 -37.86 -36.85 2.25
N VAL A 361 -38.44 -38.00 1.86
CA VAL A 361 -39.81 -38.37 2.17
C VAL A 361 -39.84 -39.77 2.78
N VAL A 362 -40.37 -39.83 4.00
CA VAL A 362 -40.61 -41.12 4.68
C VAL A 362 -42.09 -41.42 4.57
N VAL A 363 -42.42 -42.42 3.76
CA VAL A 363 -43.79 -42.87 3.48
C VAL A 363 -43.87 -44.38 3.68
N ASN A 364 -44.98 -44.83 4.25
CA ASN A 364 -45.24 -46.25 4.42
C ASN A 364 -45.80 -46.85 3.09
N ASN A 365 -45.59 -48.16 2.90
CA ASN A 365 -46.24 -48.88 1.82
C ASN A 365 -47.76 -48.78 1.96
N GLY A 366 -48.49 -48.87 0.86
CA GLY A 366 -49.93 -48.96 0.82
C GLY A 366 -50.37 -50.28 0.15
N GLU A 367 -51.65 -50.58 0.22
CA GLU A 367 -52.19 -51.87 -0.25
C GLU A 367 -53.25 -51.66 -1.31
N ILE A 368 -53.17 -52.45 -2.40
CA ILE A 368 -54.18 -52.56 -3.43
C ILE A 368 -54.92 -53.89 -3.19
N LEU A 369 -56.19 -53.76 -2.79
CA LEU A 369 -57.06 -54.91 -2.44
C LEU A 369 -57.70 -55.49 -3.68
N ARG A 370 -57.94 -56.81 -3.63
CA ARG A 370 -58.68 -57.53 -4.71
C ARG A 370 -60.10 -57.00 -4.78
N GLN A 371 -60.60 -56.82 -5.99
CA GLN A 371 -62.01 -56.54 -6.21
C GLN A 371 -62.81 -57.78 -5.79
N LYS A 372 -63.83 -57.59 -4.93
CA LYS A 372 -64.77 -58.70 -4.53
C LYS A 372 -65.64 -59.10 -5.61
#